data_ec474b1561403909cb0aff5b0d4c347d
#
_entry.id   ec474b1561403909cb0aff5b0d4c347d
#
_cell.length_a   1.000
_cell.length_b   1.000
_cell.length_c   1.000
_cell.angle_alpha   90.00
_cell.angle_beta   90.00
_cell.angle_gamma   90.00
#
_symmetry.space_group_name_H-M   'P 1'
#
loop_
_entity.id
_entity.type
_entity.pdbx_description
1 polymer ?
#
loop_
_entity_poly.entity_id
_entity_poly.type
_entity_poly.pdbx_seq_one_letter_code
_entity_poly.pdbx_strand_id
1 'polypeptide(L)'
;IDENGHPTKVYSWDYQRPFDKCWFRVFSAAFAWVDGQMAHVITSVDIDHQKKIEEELRVAKDKAEHLDRLKSAFLANMSHEIRTPLNSIVGFASIIAELDDREERQEYLAIMQENTELLLQLISDILDLAKIEAGTLDYNMGYVDVSDFCKDVMRNYDIKEDKAVPVLLAPDLPDYRIYTDKKRLMQVVT
;
A
#
# COMPACT_ATOMS: atom_id res chain seq x y z
N ILE A 1 16.84 15.80 -51.27
CA ILE A 1 17.15 14.70 -52.18
C ILE A 1 18.62 14.72 -52.51
N ASP A 2 19.19 13.57 -52.80
CA ASP A 2 20.56 13.42 -53.26
C ASP A 2 20.71 13.77 -54.77
N GLU A 3 21.94 13.65 -55.30
CA GLU A 3 22.25 13.92 -56.71
C GLU A 3 21.51 12.99 -57.71
N ASN A 4 20.98 11.85 -57.22
CA ASN A 4 20.22 10.86 -57.98
C ASN A 4 18.70 11.02 -57.83
N GLY A 5 18.24 12.05 -57.08
CA GLY A 5 16.84 12.32 -56.87
C GLY A 5 16.19 11.49 -55.76
N HIS A 6 16.96 10.73 -54.94
CA HIS A 6 16.41 9.97 -53.83
C HIS A 6 16.21 10.85 -52.60
N PRO A 7 15.23 10.50 -51.71
CA PRO A 7 15.02 11.23 -50.50
C PRO A 7 16.25 11.14 -49.60
N THR A 8 16.82 12.28 -49.21
CA THR A 8 17.92 12.37 -48.23
C THR A 8 17.43 12.35 -46.81
N LYS A 9 16.15 12.65 -46.59
CA LYS A 9 15.54 12.69 -45.27
C LYS A 9 14.06 12.33 -45.35
N VAL A 10 13.63 11.42 -44.46
CA VAL A 10 12.23 11.13 -44.18
C VAL A 10 11.86 11.81 -42.89
N TYR A 11 10.83 12.61 -42.94
CA TYR A 11 10.24 13.23 -41.74
C TYR A 11 9.10 12.35 -41.28
N SER A 12 8.99 12.21 -39.93
CA SER A 12 7.86 11.49 -39.33
C SER A 12 7.36 12.22 -38.10
N TRP A 13 6.07 12.20 -37.91
CA TRP A 13 5.39 12.72 -36.73
C TRP A 13 4.11 11.97 -36.44
N ASP A 14 3.71 11.95 -35.17
CA ASP A 14 2.42 11.40 -34.76
C ASP A 14 1.35 12.50 -34.86
N TYR A 15 0.20 12.16 -35.41
CA TYR A 15 -0.93 13.05 -35.60
C TYR A 15 -2.21 12.41 -35.09
N GLN A 16 -2.94 13.13 -34.23
CA GLN A 16 -4.26 12.71 -33.80
C GLN A 16 -5.33 13.37 -34.62
N ARG A 17 -6.16 12.58 -35.31
CA ARG A 17 -7.24 13.07 -36.12
C ARG A 17 -8.34 13.70 -35.25
N PRO A 18 -8.77 14.96 -35.51
CA PRO A 18 -9.62 15.72 -34.58
C PRO A 18 -11.01 15.17 -34.33
N PHE A 19 -11.63 14.55 -35.39
CA PHE A 19 -13.05 14.15 -35.30
C PHE A 19 -13.28 12.79 -34.61
N ASP A 20 -12.36 11.83 -34.73
CA ASP A 20 -12.47 10.50 -34.12
C ASP A 20 -11.37 10.14 -33.13
N LYS A 21 -10.43 11.07 -32.95
CA LYS A 21 -9.30 10.94 -32.02
C LYS A 21 -8.34 9.78 -32.34
N CYS A 22 -8.43 9.15 -33.50
CA CYS A 22 -7.51 8.10 -33.93
C CYS A 22 -6.11 8.66 -34.21
N TRP A 23 -5.08 7.89 -33.84
CA TRP A 23 -3.68 8.26 -33.99
C TRP A 23 -3.08 7.67 -35.25
N PHE A 24 -2.37 8.50 -36.01
CA PHE A 24 -1.64 8.13 -37.20
C PHE A 24 -0.18 8.56 -37.10
N ARG A 25 0.74 7.71 -37.54
CA ARG A 25 2.11 8.14 -37.81
C ARG A 25 2.23 8.51 -39.25
N VAL A 26 2.55 9.75 -39.50
CA VAL A 26 2.70 10.31 -40.85
C VAL A 26 4.18 10.32 -41.21
N PHE A 27 4.48 9.84 -42.40
CA PHE A 27 5.80 9.90 -42.98
C PHE A 27 5.74 10.79 -44.21
N SER A 28 6.77 11.61 -44.44
CA SER A 28 6.85 12.55 -45.54
C SER A 28 8.27 12.58 -46.11
N ALA A 29 8.38 12.44 -47.42
CA ALA A 29 9.63 12.51 -48.15
C ALA A 29 9.45 13.19 -49.52
N ALA A 30 10.46 13.96 -49.92
CA ALA A 30 10.52 14.55 -51.28
C ALA A 30 11.47 13.71 -52.14
N PHE A 31 11.12 13.51 -53.40
CA PHE A 31 11.94 12.80 -54.39
C PHE A 31 11.76 13.42 -55.79
N ALA A 32 12.73 13.18 -56.68
CA ALA A 32 12.61 13.62 -58.06
C ALA A 32 11.77 12.62 -58.87
N TRP A 33 10.77 13.12 -59.61
CA TRP A 33 9.97 12.33 -60.52
C TRP A 33 10.70 12.09 -61.83
N VAL A 34 10.18 11.18 -62.68
CA VAL A 34 10.78 10.75 -63.94
C VAL A 34 11.01 11.92 -64.94
N ASP A 35 10.22 12.98 -64.86
CA ASP A 35 10.34 14.20 -65.65
C ASP A 35 11.25 15.28 -65.05
N GLY A 36 11.91 14.96 -63.92
CA GLY A 36 12.79 15.89 -63.18
C GLY A 36 12.06 16.84 -62.24
N GLN A 37 10.70 16.78 -62.16
CA GLN A 37 9.95 17.57 -61.19
C GLN A 37 10.04 16.97 -59.80
N MET A 38 9.98 17.85 -58.79
CA MET A 38 9.95 17.43 -57.41
C MET A 38 8.55 16.90 -57.04
N ALA A 39 8.52 15.66 -56.59
CA ALA A 39 7.31 15.06 -56.04
C ALA A 39 7.45 14.88 -54.50
N HIS A 40 6.34 14.86 -53.83
CA HIS A 40 6.24 14.69 -52.41
C HIS A 40 5.35 13.50 -52.08
N VAL A 41 5.90 12.52 -51.38
CA VAL A 41 5.14 11.36 -50.90
C VAL A 41 4.80 11.58 -49.44
N ILE A 42 3.52 11.42 -49.12
CA ILE A 42 3.02 11.37 -47.73
C ILE A 42 2.31 10.04 -47.58
N THR A 43 2.68 9.29 -46.58
CA THR A 43 2.00 8.07 -46.18
C THR A 43 1.66 8.13 -44.69
N SER A 44 0.62 7.45 -44.28
CA SER A 44 0.21 7.37 -42.87
C SER A 44 -0.07 5.94 -42.49
N VAL A 45 0.32 5.60 -41.27
CA VAL A 45 0.05 4.31 -40.64
C VAL A 45 -0.82 4.55 -39.42
N ASP A 46 -1.88 3.76 -39.28
CA ASP A 46 -2.71 3.78 -38.07
C ASP A 46 -1.91 3.21 -36.91
N ILE A 47 -1.76 4.00 -35.85
CA ILE A 47 -1.04 3.64 -34.63
C ILE A 47 -1.94 3.73 -33.41
N ASP A 48 -3.26 3.76 -33.56
CA ASP A 48 -4.21 3.91 -32.49
C ASP A 48 -4.09 2.75 -31.47
N HIS A 49 -3.97 1.52 -31.97
CA HIS A 49 -3.75 0.35 -31.14
C HIS A 49 -2.41 0.42 -30.38
N GLN A 50 -1.35 0.87 -31.04
CA GLN A 50 -0.05 1.05 -30.39
C GLN A 50 -0.14 2.10 -29.28
N LYS A 51 -0.77 3.24 -29.51
CA LYS A 51 -0.95 4.31 -28.50
C LYS A 51 -1.78 3.85 -27.31
N LYS A 52 -2.81 3.02 -27.52
CA LYS A 52 -3.60 2.43 -26.43
C LYS A 52 -2.74 1.51 -25.55
N ILE A 53 -1.97 0.61 -26.18
CA ILE A 53 -1.06 -0.28 -25.45
C ILE A 53 0.00 0.52 -24.69
N GLU A 54 0.59 1.55 -25.29
CA GLU A 54 1.56 2.42 -24.65
C GLU A 54 0.97 3.09 -23.38
N GLU A 55 -0.26 3.58 -23.47
CA GLU A 55 -0.95 4.20 -22.32
C GLU A 55 -1.31 3.18 -21.24
N GLU A 56 -1.83 2.00 -21.63
CA GLU A 56 -2.12 0.92 -20.68
C GLU A 56 -0.85 0.47 -19.95
N LEU A 57 0.26 0.31 -20.68
CA LEU A 57 1.56 -0.04 -20.12
C LEU A 57 2.08 1.05 -19.17
N ARG A 58 1.93 2.33 -19.55
CA ARG A 58 2.32 3.47 -18.70
C ARG A 58 1.54 3.47 -17.39
N VAL A 59 0.21 3.31 -17.45
CA VAL A 59 -0.65 3.26 -16.27
C VAL A 59 -0.29 2.06 -15.37
N ALA A 60 -0.06 0.89 -15.96
CA ALA A 60 0.34 -0.31 -15.24
C ALA A 60 1.71 -0.14 -14.56
N LYS A 61 2.66 0.47 -15.27
CA LYS A 61 3.99 0.79 -14.75
C LYS A 61 3.91 1.77 -13.57
N ASP A 62 3.20 2.89 -13.74
CA ASP A 62 3.03 3.90 -12.70
C ASP A 62 2.40 3.31 -11.43
N LYS A 63 1.41 2.42 -11.60
CA LYS A 63 0.79 1.68 -10.49
C LYS A 63 1.78 0.73 -9.81
N ALA A 64 2.56 -0.01 -10.57
CA ALA A 64 3.56 -0.92 -10.03
C ALA A 64 4.65 -0.18 -9.23
N GLU A 65 5.18 0.92 -9.77
CA GLU A 65 6.16 1.77 -9.10
C GLU A 65 5.61 2.41 -7.81
N HIS A 66 4.33 2.81 -7.83
CA HIS A 66 3.67 3.34 -6.64
C HIS A 66 3.56 2.27 -5.53
N LEU A 67 3.14 1.06 -5.88
CA LEU A 67 3.07 -0.06 -4.94
C LEU A 67 4.44 -0.45 -4.38
N ASP A 68 5.49 -0.44 -5.21
CA ASP A 68 6.85 -0.74 -4.77
C ASP A 68 7.38 0.30 -3.76
N ARG A 69 7.10 1.59 -4.01
CA ARG A 69 7.43 2.66 -3.06
C ARG A 69 6.69 2.51 -1.73
N LEU A 70 5.38 2.20 -1.78
CA LEU A 70 4.59 1.96 -0.56
C LEU A 70 5.14 0.77 0.22
N LYS A 71 5.47 -0.33 -0.45
CA LYS A 71 6.07 -1.51 0.17
C LYS A 71 7.42 -1.20 0.82
N SER A 72 8.28 -0.44 0.14
CA SER A 72 9.58 -0.04 0.67
C SER A 72 9.45 0.87 1.89
N ALA A 73 8.55 1.85 1.86
CA ALA A 73 8.26 2.73 2.99
C ALA A 73 7.67 1.95 4.17
N PHE A 74 6.78 1.00 3.91
CA PHE A 74 6.21 0.12 4.93
C PHE A 74 7.30 -0.70 5.63
N LEU A 75 8.19 -1.36 4.89
CA LEU A 75 9.29 -2.15 5.46
C LEU A 75 10.26 -1.30 6.28
N ALA A 76 10.56 -0.07 5.82
CA ALA A 76 11.40 0.86 6.56
C ALA A 76 10.76 1.28 7.90
N ASN A 77 9.47 1.62 7.88
CA ASN A 77 8.71 1.98 9.08
C ASN A 77 8.61 0.80 10.04
N MET A 78 8.28 -0.41 9.55
CA MET A 78 8.23 -1.61 10.38
C MET A 78 9.56 -1.93 11.05
N SER A 79 10.67 -1.75 10.32
CA SER A 79 12.00 -1.92 10.89
C SER A 79 12.27 -0.96 12.04
N HIS A 80 11.78 0.27 11.95
CA HIS A 80 11.89 1.27 13.00
C HIS A 80 11.00 0.94 14.20
N GLU A 81 9.73 0.58 13.93
CA GLU A 81 8.76 0.21 14.98
C GLU A 81 9.17 -1.05 15.76
N ILE A 82 9.84 -2.00 15.13
CA ILE A 82 10.41 -3.19 15.78
C ILE A 82 11.66 -2.83 16.61
N ARG A 83 12.52 -1.94 16.08
CA ARG A 83 13.79 -1.61 16.73
C ARG A 83 13.61 -0.91 18.07
N THR A 84 12.63 -0.03 18.18
CA THR A 84 12.37 0.77 19.38
C THR A 84 12.08 -0.10 20.61
N PRO A 85 11.03 -0.96 20.63
CA PRO A 85 10.78 -1.84 21.77
C PRO A 85 11.91 -2.86 21.99
N LEU A 86 12.54 -3.35 20.92
CA LEU A 86 13.67 -4.28 21.07
C LEU A 86 14.85 -3.63 21.79
N ASN A 87 15.21 -2.39 21.45
CA ASN A 87 16.28 -1.66 22.13
C ASN A 87 15.93 -1.38 23.58
N SER A 88 14.65 -1.09 23.90
CA SER A 88 14.18 -0.92 25.28
C SER A 88 14.35 -2.22 26.08
N ILE A 89 13.92 -3.36 25.53
CA ILE A 89 14.06 -4.67 26.18
C ILE A 89 15.55 -4.97 26.46
N VAL A 90 16.41 -4.80 25.45
CA VAL A 90 17.86 -5.07 25.58
C VAL A 90 18.52 -4.12 26.58
N GLY A 91 18.16 -2.83 26.54
CA GLY A 91 18.68 -1.82 27.43
C GLY A 91 18.32 -2.10 28.90
N PHE A 92 17.04 -2.34 29.18
CA PHE A 92 16.58 -2.65 30.56
C PHE A 92 17.08 -4.00 31.05
N ALA A 93 17.23 -5.01 30.18
CA ALA A 93 17.84 -6.28 30.58
C ALA A 93 19.27 -6.11 31.12
N SER A 94 20.05 -5.21 30.54
CA SER A 94 21.41 -4.91 31.01
C SER A 94 21.39 -4.19 32.36
N ILE A 95 20.47 -3.24 32.54
CA ILE A 95 20.31 -2.49 33.80
C ILE A 95 19.87 -3.43 34.95
N ILE A 96 18.86 -4.28 34.72
CA ILE A 96 18.35 -5.22 35.72
C ILE A 96 19.44 -6.17 36.21
N ALA A 97 20.40 -6.53 35.35
CA ALA A 97 21.51 -7.40 35.74
C ALA A 97 22.45 -6.78 36.78
N GLU A 98 22.52 -5.44 36.88
CA GLU A 98 23.39 -4.68 37.77
C GLU A 98 22.63 -4.08 38.97
N LEU A 99 21.29 -4.15 38.98
CA LEU A 99 20.46 -3.57 40.03
C LEU A 99 20.33 -4.49 41.27
N ASP A 100 20.58 -3.93 42.44
CA ASP A 100 20.36 -4.61 43.72
C ASP A 100 18.96 -4.33 44.29
N ASP A 101 18.36 -3.19 43.96
CA ASP A 101 17.04 -2.79 44.45
C ASP A 101 15.93 -3.64 43.80
N ARG A 102 15.08 -4.22 44.65
CA ARG A 102 14.02 -5.11 44.25
C ARG A 102 12.81 -4.38 43.59
N GLU A 103 12.49 -3.18 44.12
CA GLU A 103 11.35 -2.40 43.64
C GLU A 103 11.66 -1.82 42.29
N GLU A 104 12.84 -1.21 42.13
CA GLU A 104 13.31 -0.66 40.84
C GLU A 104 13.45 -1.77 39.78
N ARG A 105 13.91 -2.96 40.18
CA ARG A 105 13.96 -4.13 39.26
C ARG A 105 12.59 -4.55 38.77
N GLN A 106 11.55 -4.50 39.62
CA GLN A 106 10.17 -4.84 39.21
C GLN A 106 9.61 -3.82 38.23
N GLU A 107 9.92 -2.56 38.38
CA GLU A 107 9.52 -1.50 37.48
C GLU A 107 10.11 -1.71 36.08
N TYR A 108 11.40 -1.99 35.97
CA TYR A 108 12.04 -2.28 34.65
C TYR A 108 11.55 -3.58 34.05
N LEU A 109 11.24 -4.61 34.82
CA LEU A 109 10.63 -5.83 34.33
C LEU A 109 9.24 -5.58 33.75
N ALA A 110 8.42 -4.72 34.35
CA ALA A 110 7.11 -4.34 33.81
C ALA A 110 7.25 -3.61 32.48
N ILE A 111 8.20 -2.67 32.36
CA ILE A 111 8.49 -1.96 31.10
C ILE A 111 8.95 -2.93 30.00
N MET A 112 9.80 -3.90 30.35
CA MET A 112 10.24 -4.92 29.40
C MET A 112 9.08 -5.79 28.92
N GLN A 113 8.19 -6.16 29.84
CA GLN A 113 7.00 -6.96 29.50
C GLN A 113 6.08 -6.20 28.54
N GLU A 114 5.78 -4.94 28.83
CA GLU A 114 4.98 -4.08 27.95
C GLU A 114 5.58 -3.96 26.54
N ASN A 115 6.90 -3.72 26.46
CA ASN A 115 7.58 -3.64 25.15
C ASN A 115 7.60 -4.99 24.42
N THR A 116 7.64 -6.12 25.15
CA THR A 116 7.54 -7.46 24.56
C THR A 116 6.15 -7.70 23.97
N GLU A 117 5.10 -7.33 24.69
CA GLU A 117 3.72 -7.44 24.22
C GLU A 117 3.49 -6.57 22.97
N LEU A 118 4.00 -5.34 22.98
CA LEU A 118 3.96 -4.47 21.80
C LEU A 118 4.67 -5.09 20.58
N LEU A 119 5.85 -5.67 20.79
CA LEU A 119 6.61 -6.32 19.72
C LEU A 119 5.86 -7.54 19.16
N LEU A 120 5.26 -8.37 20.01
CA LEU A 120 4.46 -9.51 19.58
C LEU A 120 3.23 -9.08 18.80
N GLN A 121 2.59 -7.99 19.20
CA GLN A 121 1.46 -7.41 18.46
C GLN A 121 1.89 -6.94 17.07
N LEU A 122 2.99 -6.18 16.96
CA LEU A 122 3.53 -5.74 15.66
C LEU A 122 3.85 -6.92 14.72
N ILE A 123 4.46 -7.99 15.25
CA ILE A 123 4.73 -9.20 14.45
C ILE A 123 3.43 -9.84 13.98
N SER A 124 2.42 -9.92 14.85
CA SER A 124 1.11 -10.46 14.50
C SER A 124 0.44 -9.65 13.38
N ASP A 125 0.51 -8.31 13.45
CA ASP A 125 -0.06 -7.41 12.46
C ASP A 125 0.64 -7.55 11.09
N ILE A 126 1.97 -7.69 11.08
CA ILE A 126 2.74 -7.95 9.84
C ILE A 126 2.35 -9.30 9.23
N LEU A 127 2.20 -10.34 10.04
CA LEU A 127 1.79 -11.66 9.56
C LEU A 127 0.35 -11.65 9.03
N ASP A 128 -0.54 -10.92 9.68
CA ASP A 128 -1.91 -10.75 9.22
C ASP A 128 -1.95 -10.00 7.87
N LEU A 129 -1.15 -8.95 7.71
CA LEU A 129 -1.04 -8.24 6.43
C LEU A 129 -0.51 -9.16 5.33
N ALA A 130 0.53 -9.96 5.61
CA ALA A 130 1.06 -10.92 4.66
C ALA A 130 0.01 -11.97 4.23
N LYS A 131 -0.83 -12.43 5.18
CA LYS A 131 -1.94 -13.34 4.87
C LYS A 131 -3.04 -12.69 4.03
N ILE A 132 -3.34 -11.41 4.28
CA ILE A 132 -4.29 -10.62 3.48
C ILE A 132 -3.78 -10.49 2.04
N GLU A 133 -2.52 -10.10 1.85
CA GLU A 133 -1.90 -9.97 0.53
C GLU A 133 -1.87 -11.31 -0.23
N ALA A 134 -1.63 -12.42 0.47
CA ALA A 134 -1.64 -13.77 -0.10
C ALA A 134 -3.06 -14.32 -0.34
N GLY A 135 -4.11 -13.65 0.14
CA GLY A 135 -5.49 -14.15 0.10
C GLY A 135 -5.71 -15.42 0.96
N THR A 136 -4.87 -15.63 1.98
CA THR A 136 -4.87 -16.80 2.86
C THR A 136 -5.32 -16.49 4.28
N LEU A 137 -5.94 -15.32 4.50
CA LEU A 137 -6.46 -14.97 5.81
C LEU A 137 -7.72 -15.80 6.11
N ASP A 138 -7.64 -16.66 7.11
CA ASP A 138 -8.77 -17.42 7.62
C ASP A 138 -9.58 -16.59 8.62
N TYR A 139 -10.90 -16.62 8.46
CA TYR A 139 -11.84 -15.98 9.36
C TYR A 139 -12.59 -17.04 10.18
N ASN A 140 -12.56 -16.89 11.51
CA ASN A 140 -13.34 -17.74 12.41
C ASN A 140 -14.73 -17.12 12.60
N MET A 141 -15.60 -17.32 11.61
CA MET A 141 -16.93 -16.73 11.57
C MET A 141 -17.89 -17.38 12.58
N GLY A 142 -18.57 -16.55 13.37
CA GLY A 142 -19.56 -17.01 14.36
C GLY A 142 -20.58 -15.91 14.69
N TYR A 143 -21.64 -16.30 15.40
CA TYR A 143 -22.59 -15.32 15.93
C TYR A 143 -22.02 -14.65 17.17
N VAL A 144 -21.92 -13.34 17.14
CA VAL A 144 -21.42 -12.49 18.22
C VAL A 144 -22.56 -11.64 18.73
N ASP A 145 -22.83 -11.69 20.03
CA ASP A 145 -23.75 -10.80 20.71
C ASP A 145 -23.11 -9.42 20.84
N VAL A 146 -23.74 -8.40 20.28
CA VAL A 146 -23.19 -7.04 20.25
C VAL A 146 -23.11 -6.43 21.63
N SER A 147 -24.07 -6.73 22.52
CA SER A 147 -24.06 -6.23 23.91
C SER A 147 -22.85 -6.77 24.67
N ASP A 148 -22.62 -8.08 24.58
CA ASP A 148 -21.48 -8.70 25.25
C ASP A 148 -20.13 -8.30 24.64
N PHE A 149 -20.11 -8.13 23.30
CA PHE A 149 -18.93 -7.58 22.62
C PHE A 149 -18.58 -6.16 23.12
N CYS A 150 -19.58 -5.28 23.23
CA CYS A 150 -19.35 -3.93 23.75
C CYS A 150 -18.86 -3.94 25.21
N LYS A 151 -19.38 -4.84 26.06
CA LYS A 151 -18.86 -5.00 27.43
C LYS A 151 -17.41 -5.45 27.44
N ASP A 152 -17.02 -6.37 26.55
CA ASP A 152 -15.64 -6.83 26.43
C ASP A 152 -14.71 -5.68 25.95
N VAL A 153 -15.16 -4.87 24.98
CA VAL A 153 -14.42 -3.66 24.53
C VAL A 153 -14.23 -2.70 25.70
N MET A 154 -15.30 -2.43 26.47
CA MET A 154 -15.24 -1.53 27.63
C MET A 154 -14.25 -2.03 28.69
N ARG A 155 -14.26 -3.32 29.02
CA ARG A 155 -13.29 -3.90 29.97
C ARG A 155 -11.86 -3.68 29.52
N ASN A 156 -11.56 -3.91 28.25
CA ASN A 156 -10.21 -3.67 27.70
C ASN A 156 -9.85 -2.18 27.67
N TYR A 157 -10.86 -1.31 27.59
CA TYR A 157 -10.67 0.14 27.59
C TYR A 157 -10.48 0.68 29.01
N ASP A 158 -11.20 0.19 30.04
CA ASP A 158 -11.13 0.68 31.42
C ASP A 158 -9.84 0.29 32.15
N ILE A 159 -9.10 -0.72 31.67
CA ILE A 159 -7.81 -1.13 32.23
C ILE A 159 -6.71 -0.07 31.96
N LYS A 160 -6.88 0.81 30.96
CA LYS A 160 -5.94 1.91 30.71
C LYS A 160 -6.30 3.11 31.60
N GLU A 161 -5.71 3.17 32.78
CA GLU A 161 -5.84 4.25 33.76
C GLU A 161 -5.22 5.55 33.23
N ASP A 162 -5.93 6.41 32.62
CA ASP A 162 -5.73 7.87 32.60
C ASP A 162 -6.71 8.54 31.62
N LYS A 163 -8.00 8.67 32.02
CA LYS A 163 -9.00 9.16 31.08
C LYS A 163 -9.67 10.42 31.55
N ALA A 164 -9.38 11.51 30.83
CA ALA A 164 -10.07 12.78 30.99
C ALA A 164 -11.56 12.73 30.58
N VAL A 165 -11.99 11.67 29.84
CA VAL A 165 -13.37 11.54 29.33
C VAL A 165 -13.89 10.14 29.64
N PRO A 166 -15.01 10.02 30.40
CA PRO A 166 -15.64 8.72 30.64
C PRO A 166 -16.29 8.19 29.37
N VAL A 167 -16.07 6.90 29.08
CA VAL A 167 -16.81 6.17 28.03
C VAL A 167 -17.94 5.42 28.70
N LEU A 168 -19.16 5.67 28.26
CA LEU A 168 -20.35 5.07 28.82
C LEU A 168 -21.03 4.16 27.78
N LEU A 169 -21.40 2.96 28.23
CA LEU A 169 -22.25 2.07 27.44
C LEU A 169 -23.71 2.45 27.66
N ALA A 170 -24.48 2.58 26.56
CA ALA A 170 -25.91 2.84 26.68
C ALA A 170 -26.59 1.65 27.39
N PRO A 171 -27.49 1.89 28.40
CA PRO A 171 -28.06 0.82 29.20
C PRO A 171 -29.00 -0.12 28.43
N ASP A 172 -29.59 0.36 27.34
CA ASP A 172 -30.58 -0.35 26.53
C ASP A 172 -30.05 -0.74 25.16
N LEU A 173 -28.94 -1.49 25.11
CA LEU A 173 -28.51 -2.09 23.85
C LEU A 173 -29.49 -3.17 23.42
N PRO A 174 -30.03 -3.11 22.19
CA PRO A 174 -30.90 -4.16 21.68
C PRO A 174 -30.13 -5.50 21.61
N ASP A 175 -30.87 -6.61 21.80
CA ASP A 175 -30.35 -7.97 21.66
C ASP A 175 -30.01 -8.24 20.17
N TYR A 176 -28.86 -7.80 19.73
CA TYR A 176 -28.42 -7.86 18.36
C TYR A 176 -27.27 -8.85 18.22
N ARG A 177 -27.44 -9.82 17.32
CA ARG A 177 -26.39 -10.76 16.94
C ARG A 177 -25.90 -10.50 15.53
N ILE A 178 -24.60 -10.41 15.37
CA ILE A 178 -23.94 -10.29 14.06
C ILE A 178 -23.15 -11.55 13.76
N TYR A 179 -23.08 -11.94 12.49
CA TYR A 179 -22.26 -13.06 12.05
C TYR A 179 -20.92 -12.53 11.56
N THR A 180 -19.89 -12.69 12.41
CA THR A 180 -18.56 -12.11 12.17
C THR A 180 -17.48 -12.89 12.91
N ASP A 181 -16.21 -12.58 12.63
CA ASP A 181 -15.08 -13.01 13.47
C ASP A 181 -14.91 -12.05 14.63
N LYS A 182 -15.18 -12.52 15.87
CA LYS A 182 -15.11 -11.71 17.09
C LYS A 182 -13.69 -11.12 17.31
N LYS A 183 -12.64 -11.91 17.02
CA LYS A 183 -11.24 -11.47 17.23
C LYS A 183 -10.90 -10.35 16.25
N ARG A 184 -11.28 -10.49 14.99
CA ARG A 184 -11.03 -9.46 13.97
C ARG A 184 -11.85 -8.19 14.21
N LEU A 185 -13.09 -8.36 14.66
CA LEU A 185 -13.92 -7.22 15.04
C LEU A 185 -13.28 -6.46 16.21
N MET A 186 -12.77 -7.16 17.22
CA MET A 186 -12.08 -6.56 18.36
C MET A 186 -10.83 -5.77 17.89
N GLN A 187 -10.04 -6.33 17.01
CA GLN A 187 -8.84 -5.70 16.45
C GLN A 187 -9.12 -4.39 15.70
N VAL A 188 -10.34 -4.22 15.15
CA VAL A 188 -10.74 -2.99 14.44
C VAL A 188 -11.24 -1.92 15.42
N VAL A 189 -11.80 -2.32 16.57
CA VAL A 189 -12.46 -1.42 17.52
C VAL A 189 -11.51 -0.95 18.61
N THR A 190 -10.44 -1.68 18.92
CA THR A 190 -9.43 -1.37 19.96
C THR A 190 -8.13 -0.87 19.37
#